data_024e0c947eedd4bdad729c278519a6b5
#
_entry.id   024e0c947eedd4bdad729c278519a6b5
#
_cell.length_a   1.000
_cell.length_b   1.000
_cell.length_c   1.000
_cell.angle_alpha   90.00
_cell.angle_beta   90.00
_cell.angle_gamma   90.00
#
_symmetry.space_group_name_H-M   'P 1'
#
loop_
_entity.id
_entity.type
_entity.pdbx_description
1 polymer ?
#
loop_
_entity_poly.entity_id
_entity_poly.type
_entity_poly.pdbx_seq_one_letter_code
_entity_poly.pdbx_strand_id
1 'polypeptide(L)'
;MELFKELTQLHGVSGYEREVRAFIKEKVQGYADEIIEDAIGNLIVYKKGTGANKKKVMLCAHMDEIGLQVIKIEQDGRIMVKSMGCSWMYTTYQSRVRFRNGTIGIVASRVRPEDLNGQFTNLYVDIGVASKE
;
A
#
# COMPACT_ATOMS: atom_id res chain seq x y z
N MET A 1 -15.01 -12.71 8.35
CA MET A 1 -14.39 -11.49 8.96
C MET A 1 -12.88 -11.64 9.19
N GLU A 2 -12.40 -12.85 9.49
CA GLU A 2 -10.97 -13.11 9.74
C GLU A 2 -10.09 -12.85 8.52
N LEU A 3 -10.44 -13.38 7.35
CA LEU A 3 -9.75 -13.16 6.09
C LEU A 3 -9.56 -11.66 5.75
N PHE A 4 -10.59 -10.86 5.97
CA PHE A 4 -10.52 -9.42 5.75
C PHE A 4 -9.55 -8.74 6.72
N LYS A 5 -9.54 -9.17 7.98
CA LYS A 5 -8.61 -8.67 8.99
C LYS A 5 -7.16 -9.02 8.64
N GLU A 6 -6.91 -10.26 8.20
CA GLU A 6 -5.57 -10.66 7.75
C GLU A 6 -5.11 -9.82 6.55
N LEU A 7 -5.98 -9.64 5.55
CA LEU A 7 -5.69 -8.89 4.34
C LEU A 7 -5.31 -7.43 4.63
N THR A 8 -6.04 -6.77 5.54
CA THR A 8 -5.79 -5.36 5.91
C THR A 8 -4.56 -5.14 6.78
N GLN A 9 -3.86 -6.19 7.22
CA GLN A 9 -2.60 -6.08 7.96
C GLN A 9 -1.35 -6.24 7.08
N LEU A 10 -1.53 -6.62 5.81
CA LEU A 10 -0.44 -6.78 4.86
C LEU A 10 0.01 -5.42 4.32
N HIS A 11 1.25 -5.35 3.85
CA HIS A 11 1.75 -4.20 3.11
C HIS A 11 1.34 -4.31 1.63
N GLY A 12 0.62 -3.32 1.15
CA GLY A 12 0.10 -3.30 -0.21
C GLY A 12 0.05 -1.92 -0.85
N VAL A 13 1.03 -1.06 -0.57
CA VAL A 13 1.09 0.27 -1.20
C VAL A 13 1.22 0.13 -2.71
N SER A 14 0.53 0.99 -3.47
CA SER A 14 0.52 1.00 -4.95
C SER A 14 1.93 0.85 -5.53
N GLY A 15 2.10 -0.15 -6.41
CA GLY A 15 3.39 -0.56 -6.98
C GLY A 15 4.20 -1.52 -6.09
N TYR A 16 3.68 -1.89 -4.93
CA TYR A 16 4.34 -2.80 -4.01
C TYR A 16 3.36 -3.80 -3.34
N GLU A 17 2.49 -4.41 -4.14
CA GLU A 17 1.40 -5.30 -3.68
C GLU A 17 1.83 -6.76 -3.51
N ARG A 18 3.15 -7.04 -3.48
CA ARG A 18 3.68 -8.41 -3.47
C ARG A 18 3.13 -9.27 -2.33
N GLU A 19 3.03 -8.73 -1.11
CA GLU A 19 2.53 -9.48 0.05
C GLU A 19 1.05 -9.79 -0.10
N VAL A 20 0.26 -8.81 -0.51
CA VAL A 20 -1.18 -8.97 -0.76
C VAL A 20 -1.42 -9.99 -1.87
N ARG A 21 -0.69 -9.89 -2.97
CA ARG A 21 -0.78 -10.84 -4.10
C ARG A 21 -0.44 -12.27 -3.69
N ALA A 22 0.65 -12.46 -2.94
CA ALA A 22 1.06 -13.78 -2.46
C ALA A 22 0.00 -14.39 -1.53
N PHE A 23 -0.55 -13.59 -0.62
CA PHE A 23 -1.61 -14.01 0.27
C PHE A 23 -2.88 -14.42 -0.49
N ILE A 24 -3.36 -13.59 -1.43
CA ILE A 24 -4.53 -13.92 -2.24
C ILE A 24 -4.28 -15.20 -3.04
N LYS A 25 -3.11 -15.33 -3.67
CA LYS A 25 -2.73 -16.53 -4.44
C LYS A 25 -2.81 -17.80 -3.57
N GLU A 26 -2.28 -17.77 -2.36
CA GLU A 26 -2.38 -18.88 -1.40
C GLU A 26 -3.84 -19.25 -1.09
N LYS A 27 -4.68 -18.25 -0.82
CA LYS A 27 -6.09 -18.49 -0.46
C LYS A 27 -6.93 -19.03 -1.61
N VAL A 28 -6.61 -18.69 -2.86
CA VAL A 28 -7.41 -19.10 -4.03
C VAL A 28 -6.90 -20.35 -4.74
N GLN A 29 -5.65 -20.75 -4.53
CA GLN A 29 -5.01 -21.84 -5.28
C GLN A 29 -5.79 -23.16 -5.24
N GLY A 30 -6.45 -23.49 -4.13
CA GLY A 30 -7.25 -24.70 -3.99
C GLY A 30 -8.59 -24.67 -4.75
N TYR A 31 -8.97 -23.53 -5.30
CA TYR A 31 -10.25 -23.33 -6.00
C TYR A 31 -10.05 -22.97 -7.47
N ALA A 32 -8.84 -22.63 -7.90
CA ALA A 32 -8.52 -22.18 -9.23
C ALA A 32 -8.16 -23.35 -10.16
N ASP A 33 -8.51 -23.23 -11.43
CA ASP A 33 -8.02 -24.12 -12.49
C ASP A 33 -6.72 -23.58 -13.09
N GLU A 34 -6.51 -22.25 -13.06
CA GLU A 34 -5.30 -21.58 -13.52
C GLU A 34 -5.09 -20.28 -12.76
N ILE A 35 -3.82 -19.95 -12.46
CA ILE A 35 -3.42 -18.69 -11.82
C ILE A 35 -2.26 -18.10 -12.61
N ILE A 36 -2.41 -16.85 -13.06
CA ILE A 36 -1.42 -16.12 -13.85
C ILE A 36 -1.05 -14.84 -13.10
N GLU A 37 0.23 -14.54 -13.02
CA GLU A 37 0.74 -13.23 -12.66
C GLU A 37 1.29 -12.56 -13.91
N ASP A 38 0.77 -11.39 -14.28
CA ASP A 38 1.26 -10.68 -15.44
C ASP A 38 2.47 -9.76 -15.14
N ALA A 39 3.02 -9.14 -16.16
CA ALA A 39 4.23 -8.32 -16.07
C ALA A 39 4.07 -7.06 -15.19
N ILE A 40 2.85 -6.57 -15.00
CA ILE A 40 2.56 -5.40 -14.16
C ILE A 40 2.05 -5.78 -12.76
N GLY A 41 1.97 -7.08 -12.47
CA GLY A 41 1.65 -7.60 -11.15
C GLY A 41 0.17 -7.89 -10.91
N ASN A 42 -0.68 -7.94 -11.93
CA ASN A 42 -2.03 -8.43 -11.76
C ASN A 42 -2.04 -9.92 -11.43
N LEU A 43 -2.93 -10.33 -10.54
CA LEU A 43 -3.23 -11.73 -10.26
C LEU A 43 -4.53 -12.12 -10.96
N ILE A 44 -4.42 -12.98 -11.96
CA ILE A 44 -5.56 -13.45 -12.76
C ILE A 44 -5.84 -14.88 -12.34
N VAL A 45 -7.05 -15.12 -11.84
CA VAL A 45 -7.49 -16.42 -11.36
C VAL A 45 -8.62 -16.91 -12.25
N TYR A 46 -8.43 -18.04 -12.88
CA TYR A 46 -9.43 -18.65 -13.75
C TYR A 46 -10.06 -19.88 -13.11
N LYS A 47 -11.40 -19.94 -13.15
CA LYS A 47 -12.21 -21.09 -12.72
C LYS A 47 -13.17 -21.49 -13.81
N LYS A 48 -13.10 -22.75 -14.23
CA LYS A 48 -13.99 -23.31 -15.25
C LYS A 48 -15.39 -23.50 -14.67
N GLY A 49 -16.36 -23.04 -15.42
CA GLY A 49 -17.77 -23.34 -15.11
C GLY A 49 -18.13 -24.80 -15.44
N THR A 50 -19.06 -25.37 -14.69
CA THR A 50 -19.55 -26.75 -14.85
C THR A 50 -20.86 -26.87 -15.64
N GLY A 51 -21.57 -25.72 -15.85
CA GLY A 51 -22.85 -25.72 -16.58
C GLY A 51 -22.71 -25.93 -18.09
N ALA A 52 -23.81 -26.39 -18.74
CA ALA A 52 -23.89 -26.59 -20.18
C ALA A 52 -23.73 -25.24 -20.95
N ASN A 53 -24.37 -24.18 -20.47
CA ASN A 53 -24.32 -22.84 -21.05
C ASN A 53 -23.24 -22.01 -20.32
N LYS A 54 -21.99 -22.09 -20.81
CA LYS A 54 -20.84 -21.41 -20.20
C LYS A 54 -20.84 -19.93 -20.56
N LYS A 55 -21.25 -19.10 -19.62
CA LYS A 55 -21.02 -17.65 -19.68
C LYS A 55 -19.66 -17.34 -19.02
N LYS A 56 -18.93 -16.38 -19.57
CA LYS A 56 -17.74 -15.84 -18.92
C LYS A 56 -18.16 -14.66 -18.04
N VAL A 57 -17.78 -14.72 -16.78
CA VAL A 57 -17.96 -13.64 -15.81
C VAL A 57 -16.59 -13.23 -15.31
N MET A 58 -16.29 -11.95 -15.28
CA MET A 58 -15.07 -11.39 -14.73
C MET A 58 -15.41 -10.57 -13.49
N LEU A 59 -14.74 -10.88 -12.37
CA LEU A 59 -14.78 -10.10 -11.15
C LEU A 59 -13.45 -9.35 -11.04
N CYS A 60 -13.50 -8.05 -10.81
CA CYS A 60 -12.30 -7.21 -10.66
C CYS A 60 -12.30 -6.54 -9.29
N ALA A 61 -11.14 -6.53 -8.65
CA ALA A 61 -10.87 -5.77 -7.45
C ALA A 61 -9.40 -5.33 -7.46
N HIS A 62 -9.10 -4.18 -6.85
CA HIS A 62 -7.70 -3.77 -6.68
C HIS A 62 -7.09 -4.40 -5.43
N MET A 63 -5.75 -4.51 -5.41
CA MET A 63 -4.98 -5.08 -4.30
C MET A 63 -4.23 -4.01 -3.50
N ASP A 64 -4.07 -2.82 -4.07
CA ASP A 64 -3.28 -1.78 -3.46
C ASP A 64 -4.04 -0.98 -2.39
N GLU A 65 -3.28 -0.40 -1.52
CA GLU A 65 -3.74 0.56 -0.53
C GLU A 65 -2.99 1.89 -0.67
N ILE A 66 -3.52 2.93 -0.07
CA ILE A 66 -2.84 4.23 0.03
C ILE A 66 -1.59 4.12 0.89
N GLY A 67 -0.57 4.90 0.56
CA GLY A 67 0.66 4.94 1.34
C GLY A 67 1.54 6.12 0.99
N LEU A 68 2.80 6.02 1.44
CA LEU A 68 3.81 7.04 1.22
C LEU A 68 5.04 6.43 0.55
N GLN A 69 5.60 7.16 -0.39
CA GLN A 69 6.90 6.83 -1.00
C GLN A 69 7.96 7.79 -0.51
N VAL A 70 9.08 7.24 -0.03
CA VAL A 70 10.27 8.04 0.30
C VAL A 70 10.85 8.63 -0.98
N ILE A 71 11.11 9.94 -0.98
CA ILE A 71 11.72 10.66 -2.10
C ILE A 71 13.12 11.18 -1.76
N LYS A 72 13.40 11.45 -0.49
CA LYS A 72 14.70 11.96 -0.03
C LYS A 72 14.84 11.75 1.47
N ILE A 73 16.08 11.56 1.93
CA ILE A 73 16.45 11.65 3.35
C ILE A 73 17.35 12.90 3.47
N GLU A 74 16.95 13.82 4.34
CA GLU A 74 17.66 15.06 4.61
C GLU A 74 18.83 14.83 5.58
N GLN A 75 19.77 15.77 5.67
CA GLN A 75 20.95 15.65 6.54
C GLN A 75 20.58 15.58 8.03
N ASP A 76 19.46 16.16 8.43
CA ASP A 76 18.91 16.15 9.78
C ASP A 76 18.05 14.90 10.09
N GLY A 77 18.10 13.88 9.22
CA GLY A 77 17.38 12.63 9.40
C GLY A 77 15.91 12.64 8.97
N ARG A 78 15.34 13.78 8.57
CA ARG A 78 13.95 13.87 8.09
C ARG A 78 13.78 13.12 6.79
N ILE A 79 12.77 12.28 6.71
CA ILE A 79 12.45 11.45 5.55
C ILE A 79 11.32 12.11 4.75
N MET A 80 11.67 12.74 3.64
CA MET A 80 10.72 13.38 2.75
C MET A 80 9.93 12.34 1.97
N VAL A 81 8.62 12.54 1.89
CA VAL A 81 7.69 11.58 1.30
C VAL A 81 6.74 12.24 0.32
N LYS A 82 6.23 11.44 -0.62
CA LYS A 82 5.07 11.80 -1.44
C LYS A 82 3.95 10.79 -1.25
N SER A 83 2.72 11.22 -1.50
CA SER A 83 1.56 10.34 -1.50
C SER A 83 1.61 9.32 -2.63
N MET A 84 1.20 8.10 -2.32
CA MET A 84 0.85 7.05 -3.26
C MET A 84 -0.64 6.75 -3.10
N GLY A 85 -1.38 6.86 -4.21
CA GLY A 85 -2.85 6.79 -4.18
C GLY A 85 -3.50 8.10 -3.69
N CYS A 86 -4.79 8.05 -3.43
CA CYS A 86 -5.60 9.20 -3.01
C CYS A 86 -5.55 9.41 -1.49
N SER A 87 -4.40 9.71 -0.92
CA SER A 87 -4.33 10.09 0.50
C SER A 87 -4.44 11.61 0.66
N TRP A 88 -5.18 12.01 1.70
CA TRP A 88 -5.36 13.42 2.03
C TRP A 88 -4.28 13.84 3.03
N MET A 89 -3.60 14.95 2.76
CA MET A 89 -2.53 15.45 3.61
C MET A 89 -3.00 15.65 5.06
N TYR A 90 -4.17 16.22 5.28
CA TYR A 90 -4.71 16.48 6.62
C TYR A 90 -4.96 15.20 7.44
N THR A 91 -5.36 14.10 6.81
CA THR A 91 -5.53 12.81 7.49
C THR A 91 -4.22 12.04 7.65
N THR A 92 -3.22 12.37 6.85
CA THR A 92 -1.88 11.77 6.91
C THR A 92 -1.00 12.44 7.96
N TYR A 93 -1.15 13.75 8.18
CA TYR A 93 -0.42 14.48 9.21
C TYR A 93 -0.69 13.88 10.60
N GLN A 94 0.37 13.72 11.39
CA GLN A 94 0.40 13.06 12.71
C GLN A 94 0.03 11.56 12.71
N SER A 95 -0.13 10.93 11.53
CA SER A 95 -0.32 9.50 11.45
C SER A 95 0.97 8.75 11.74
N ARG A 96 0.82 7.60 12.40
CA ARG A 96 1.90 6.64 12.54
C ARG A 96 2.03 5.84 11.26
N VAL A 97 3.24 5.75 10.74
CA VAL A 97 3.56 4.97 9.54
C VAL A 97 4.57 3.88 9.87
N ARG A 98 4.53 2.81 9.10
CA ARG A 98 5.48 1.70 9.19
C ARG A 98 6.19 1.54 7.87
N PHE A 99 7.50 1.58 7.89
CA PHE A 99 8.33 1.24 6.74
C PHE A 99 8.36 -0.27 6.53
N ARG A 100 8.71 -0.69 5.32
CA ARG A 100 8.81 -2.11 4.96
C ARG A 100 9.75 -2.92 5.86
N ASN A 101 10.82 -2.31 6.34
CA ASN A 101 11.78 -2.94 7.26
C ASN A 101 11.28 -3.00 8.71
N GLY A 102 10.04 -2.58 8.99
CA GLY A 102 9.43 -2.55 10.31
C GLY A 102 9.67 -1.26 11.10
N THR A 103 10.54 -0.35 10.63
CA THR A 103 10.76 0.94 11.29
C THR A 103 9.44 1.72 11.39
N ILE A 104 9.17 2.27 12.56
CA ILE A 104 8.00 3.11 12.81
C ILE A 104 8.41 4.58 12.77
N GLY A 105 7.59 5.40 12.16
CA GLY A 105 7.75 6.86 12.16
C GLY A 105 6.42 7.57 12.32
N ILE A 106 6.50 8.87 12.58
CA ILE A 106 5.35 9.76 12.66
C ILE A 106 5.44 10.76 11.52
N VAL A 107 4.32 10.98 10.84
CA VAL A 107 4.24 12.02 9.81
C VAL A 107 4.15 13.38 10.48
N ALA A 108 5.16 14.21 10.26
CA ALA A 108 5.27 15.55 10.79
C ALA A 108 5.25 16.60 9.68
N SER A 109 5.21 17.88 10.02
CA SER A 109 5.19 18.99 9.09
C SER A 109 6.34 19.98 9.35
N ARG A 110 6.84 20.59 8.28
CA ARG A 110 7.81 21.69 8.33
C ARG A 110 7.17 23.04 8.63
N VAL A 111 5.86 23.13 8.47
CA VAL A 111 5.08 24.33 8.73
C VAL A 111 4.09 24.08 9.86
N ARG A 112 3.55 25.12 10.45
CA ARG A 112 2.52 25.00 11.48
C ARG A 112 1.24 24.39 10.90
N PRO A 113 0.41 23.70 11.69
CA PRO A 113 -0.83 23.07 11.20
C PRO A 113 -1.75 24.02 10.44
N GLU A 114 -1.84 25.27 10.87
CA GLU A 114 -2.64 26.33 10.23
C GLU A 114 -2.10 26.76 8.86
N ASP A 115 -0.81 26.54 8.59
CA ASP A 115 -0.14 26.88 7.33
C ASP A 115 -0.09 25.71 6.34
N LEU A 116 -0.68 24.57 6.69
CA LEU A 116 -0.80 23.43 5.78
C LEU A 116 -1.75 23.76 4.62
N ASN A 117 -1.22 23.69 3.41
CA ASN A 117 -1.91 24.12 2.17
C ASN A 117 -2.38 22.97 1.27
N GLY A 118 -2.52 21.79 1.82
CA GLY A 118 -2.92 20.60 1.07
C GLY A 118 -1.79 19.89 0.31
N GLN A 119 -0.55 20.41 0.38
CA GLN A 119 0.60 19.85 -0.36
C GLN A 119 1.46 18.93 0.52
N PHE A 120 1.76 17.74 0.04
CA PHE A 120 2.66 16.78 0.70
C PHE A 120 4.10 17.27 0.83
N THR A 121 4.52 18.28 0.08
CA THR A 121 5.87 18.86 0.12
C THR A 121 6.25 19.39 1.50
N ASN A 122 5.28 19.71 2.35
CA ASN A 122 5.49 20.17 3.72
C ASN A 122 5.58 19.01 4.72
N LEU A 123 5.27 17.79 4.33
CA LEU A 123 5.30 16.63 5.21
C LEU A 123 6.63 15.87 5.11
N TYR A 124 7.03 15.31 6.23
CA TYR A 124 8.14 14.36 6.33
C TYR A 124 7.79 13.29 7.36
N VAL A 125 8.52 12.19 7.34
CA VAL A 125 8.42 11.17 8.39
C VAL A 125 9.61 11.35 9.33
N ASP A 126 9.31 11.45 10.61
CA ASP A 126 10.28 11.47 11.71
C ASP A 126 10.36 10.05 12.30
N ILE A 127 11.55 9.51 12.39
CA ILE A 127 11.86 8.20 12.99
C ILE A 127 12.70 8.32 14.27
N GLY A 128 12.87 9.54 14.79
CA GLY A 128 13.57 9.82 16.03
C GLY A 128 15.10 9.87 15.89
N VAL A 129 15.62 10.10 14.68
CA VAL A 129 17.06 10.28 14.43
C VAL A 129 17.39 11.71 14.11
N ALA A 130 18.61 12.16 14.44
CA ALA A 130 19.06 13.53 14.25
C ALA A 130 20.06 13.68 13.08
N SER A 131 20.36 12.62 12.35
CA SER A 131 21.26 12.63 11.21
C SER A 131 20.86 11.59 10.17
N LYS A 132 21.38 11.75 8.97
CA LYS A 132 21.20 10.82 7.86
C LYS A 132 22.04 9.54 8.01
N GLU A 133 23.08 9.58 8.83
CA GLU A 133 24.04 8.49 9.08
C GLU A 133 23.53 7.50 10.14
#